data_2a52809b3741177c5c74d2eae84fa34a
#
_entry.id   2a52809b3741177c5c74d2eae84fa34a
#
_cell.length_a   1.000
_cell.length_b   1.000
_cell.length_c   1.000
_cell.angle_alpha   90.00
_cell.angle_beta   90.00
_cell.angle_gamma   90.00
#
_symmetry.space_group_name_H-M   'P 1'
#
loop_
_entity.id
_entity.type
_entity.pdbx_description
1 polymer ?
#
loop_
_entity_poly.entity_id
_entity_poly.type
_entity_poly.pdbx_seq_one_letter_code
_entity_poly.pdbx_strand_id
1 'polypeptide(L)'
;MKFFLDTADLAEIEEAASWGVLAGVTTNPTLYARTGGKLADFHNHIKRICEIVDGPVSAESVAMTRDEMIRDGRELAALADNVVVKLPTMIEGLAATKQLAAEGIPVNMTLCFTVPQAIMAARAGARYISPFVGRFDDISENGLAQLEDVVAAVNNYDFGHDVEIIAASVRSANHVAQAALMGADIATVPF
;
A
#
# COMPACT_ATOMS: atom_id res chain seq x y z
N MET A 1 -15.72 -3.71 1.18
CA MET A 1 -14.24 -3.82 1.25
C MET A 1 -13.73 -4.43 -0.05
N LYS A 2 -12.69 -3.89 -0.63
CA LYS A 2 -11.98 -4.42 -1.81
C LYS A 2 -10.90 -5.42 -1.35
N PHE A 3 -10.56 -6.38 -2.22
CA PHE A 3 -9.47 -7.31 -1.97
C PHE A 3 -8.28 -6.99 -2.86
N PHE A 4 -7.13 -6.77 -2.24
CA PHE A 4 -5.85 -6.69 -2.91
C PHE A 4 -5.03 -7.94 -2.58
N LEU A 5 -4.14 -8.31 -3.47
CA LEU A 5 -3.18 -9.39 -3.24
C LEU A 5 -1.82 -8.80 -2.83
N ASP A 6 -1.20 -9.34 -1.78
CA ASP A 6 0.13 -8.89 -1.30
C ASP A 6 1.21 -9.86 -1.79
N THR A 7 1.60 -9.71 -3.04
CA THR A 7 2.60 -10.56 -3.71
C THR A 7 3.31 -9.83 -4.85
N ALA A 8 4.44 -10.36 -5.27
CA ALA A 8 5.12 -9.99 -6.51
C ALA A 8 5.22 -11.18 -7.49
N ASP A 9 4.65 -12.34 -7.17
CA ASP A 9 4.66 -13.50 -8.06
C ASP A 9 3.58 -13.37 -9.14
N LEU A 10 4.01 -13.41 -10.41
CA LEU A 10 3.10 -13.21 -11.54
C LEU A 10 2.07 -14.34 -11.67
N ALA A 11 2.44 -15.59 -11.35
CA ALA A 11 1.53 -16.71 -11.45
C ALA A 11 0.42 -16.63 -10.39
N GLU A 12 0.76 -16.22 -9.15
CA GLU A 12 -0.22 -15.96 -8.10
C GLU A 12 -1.18 -14.83 -8.51
N ILE A 13 -0.67 -13.76 -9.13
CA ILE A 13 -1.46 -12.62 -9.58
C ILE A 13 -2.41 -13.04 -10.73
N GLU A 14 -1.90 -13.78 -11.73
CA GLU A 14 -2.71 -14.30 -12.85
C GLU A 14 -3.83 -15.21 -12.34
N GLU A 15 -3.53 -16.11 -11.40
CA GLU A 15 -4.52 -16.98 -10.78
C GLU A 15 -5.58 -16.17 -10.04
N ALA A 16 -5.18 -15.27 -9.14
CA ALA A 16 -6.11 -14.45 -8.37
C ALA A 16 -6.97 -13.52 -9.26
N ALA A 17 -6.40 -12.98 -10.34
CA ALA A 17 -7.12 -12.16 -11.31
C ALA A 17 -8.24 -12.97 -11.99
N SER A 18 -8.03 -14.28 -12.26
CA SER A 18 -9.02 -15.16 -12.85
C SER A 18 -10.27 -15.37 -11.98
N TRP A 19 -10.18 -15.13 -10.67
CA TRP A 19 -11.32 -15.26 -9.74
C TRP A 19 -12.34 -14.11 -9.88
N GLY A 20 -11.98 -13.00 -10.55
CA GLY A 20 -12.88 -11.86 -10.81
C GLY A 20 -13.17 -10.99 -9.57
N VAL A 21 -12.43 -11.14 -8.48
CA VAL A 21 -12.62 -10.37 -7.24
C VAL A 21 -11.37 -9.55 -6.86
N LEU A 22 -10.27 -9.73 -7.58
CA LEU A 22 -9.03 -8.98 -7.35
C LEU A 22 -9.23 -7.52 -7.77
N ALA A 23 -9.08 -6.60 -6.82
CA ALA A 23 -9.26 -5.18 -7.05
C ALA A 23 -7.93 -4.38 -7.14
N GLY A 24 -6.80 -5.01 -6.86
CA GLY A 24 -5.48 -4.41 -6.92
C GLY A 24 -4.39 -5.30 -6.32
N VAL A 25 -3.15 -4.83 -6.37
CA VAL A 25 -1.99 -5.57 -5.85
C VAL A 25 -1.11 -4.63 -5.03
N THR A 26 -0.61 -5.12 -3.90
CA THR A 26 0.51 -4.47 -3.20
C THR A 26 1.77 -5.31 -3.35
N THR A 27 2.86 -4.64 -3.69
CA THR A 27 4.19 -5.25 -3.72
C THR A 27 5.12 -4.61 -2.71
N ASN A 28 6.25 -5.24 -2.46
CA ASN A 28 7.36 -4.64 -1.73
C ASN A 28 8.68 -5.31 -2.14
N PRO A 29 9.85 -4.70 -1.83
CA PRO A 29 11.15 -5.22 -2.21
C PRO A 29 11.42 -6.65 -1.73
N THR A 30 10.92 -7.01 -0.55
CA THR A 30 11.08 -8.35 0.02
C THR A 30 10.28 -9.40 -0.77
N LEU A 31 9.06 -9.10 -1.14
CA LEU A 31 8.23 -9.99 -1.96
C LEU A 31 8.85 -10.18 -3.34
N TYR A 32 9.30 -9.09 -3.97
CA TYR A 32 9.98 -9.19 -5.25
C TYR A 32 11.29 -10.01 -5.17
N ALA A 33 12.09 -9.82 -4.13
CA ALA A 33 13.31 -10.62 -3.95
C ALA A 33 13.04 -12.13 -3.81
N ARG A 34 11.90 -12.51 -3.22
CA ARG A 34 11.50 -13.93 -3.10
C ARG A 34 11.18 -14.59 -4.43
N THR A 35 10.81 -13.84 -5.46
CA THR A 35 10.61 -14.37 -6.81
C THR A 35 11.93 -14.69 -7.53
N GLY A 36 13.09 -14.39 -6.91
CA GLY A 36 14.40 -14.49 -7.54
C GLY A 36 14.70 -13.33 -8.50
N GLY A 37 13.87 -12.28 -8.50
CA GLY A 37 14.02 -11.12 -9.37
C GLY A 37 15.27 -10.29 -9.05
N LYS A 38 15.90 -9.74 -10.08
CA LYS A 38 17.04 -8.83 -9.94
C LYS A 38 16.55 -7.37 -9.92
N LEU A 39 17.18 -6.52 -9.13
CA LEU A 39 16.81 -5.12 -9.00
C LEU A 39 16.77 -4.39 -10.37
N ALA A 40 17.68 -4.74 -11.29
CA ALA A 40 17.68 -4.18 -12.65
C ALA A 40 16.41 -4.48 -13.47
N ASP A 41 15.71 -5.55 -13.13
CA ASP A 41 14.50 -5.98 -13.84
C ASP A 41 13.20 -5.53 -13.13
N PHE A 42 13.31 -4.85 -11.99
CA PHE A 42 12.16 -4.48 -11.15
C PHE A 42 11.10 -3.66 -11.89
N HIS A 43 11.51 -2.63 -12.65
CA HIS A 43 10.59 -1.79 -13.41
C HIS A 43 9.81 -2.59 -14.47
N ASN A 44 10.47 -3.50 -15.18
CA ASN A 44 9.81 -4.38 -16.14
C ASN A 44 8.85 -5.33 -15.46
N HIS A 45 9.19 -5.81 -14.27
CA HIS A 45 8.32 -6.66 -13.48
C HIS A 45 7.04 -5.95 -13.04
N ILE A 46 7.15 -4.71 -12.53
CA ILE A 46 5.99 -3.87 -12.18
C ILE A 46 5.09 -3.64 -13.40
N LYS A 47 5.66 -3.33 -14.59
CA LYS A 47 4.87 -3.20 -15.82
C LYS A 47 4.05 -4.44 -16.12
N ARG A 48 4.64 -5.63 -16.00
CA ARG A 48 3.93 -6.90 -16.22
C ARG A 48 2.79 -7.11 -15.22
N ILE A 49 2.98 -6.76 -13.94
CA ILE A 49 1.89 -6.79 -12.96
C ILE A 49 0.76 -5.85 -13.39
N CYS A 50 1.11 -4.63 -13.82
CA CYS A 50 0.14 -3.63 -14.27
C CYS A 50 -0.65 -4.07 -15.53
N GLU A 51 -0.07 -4.91 -16.39
CA GLU A 51 -0.76 -5.49 -17.55
C GLU A 51 -1.79 -6.56 -17.16
N ILE A 52 -1.59 -7.26 -16.04
CA ILE A 52 -2.50 -8.31 -15.56
C ILE A 52 -3.65 -7.73 -14.72
N VAL A 53 -3.37 -6.65 -13.97
CA VAL A 53 -4.27 -6.10 -12.95
C VAL A 53 -4.92 -4.82 -13.45
N ASP A 54 -6.24 -4.80 -13.59
CA ASP A 54 -6.99 -3.59 -13.97
C ASP A 54 -6.99 -2.51 -12.88
N GLY A 55 -6.77 -2.88 -11.63
CA GLY A 55 -6.76 -2.00 -10.47
C GLY A 55 -5.38 -1.44 -10.11
N PRO A 56 -5.30 -0.66 -9.01
CA PRO A 56 -4.04 -0.05 -8.57
C PRO A 56 -2.99 -1.09 -8.16
N VAL A 57 -1.74 -0.84 -8.53
CA VAL A 57 -0.56 -1.64 -8.22
C VAL A 57 0.41 -0.81 -7.39
N SER A 58 0.57 -1.14 -6.11
CA SER A 58 1.52 -0.44 -5.23
C SER A 58 2.95 -0.93 -5.47
N ALA A 59 3.81 -0.03 -5.96
CA ALA A 59 5.24 -0.26 -6.18
C ALA A 59 6.07 0.56 -5.18
N GLU A 60 6.87 -0.12 -4.35
CA GLU A 60 7.58 0.50 -3.22
C GLU A 60 8.98 0.96 -3.61
N SER A 61 9.27 2.25 -3.36
CA SER A 61 10.63 2.80 -3.45
C SER A 61 11.49 2.29 -2.28
N VAL A 62 12.76 2.00 -2.56
CA VAL A 62 13.78 1.66 -1.56
C VAL A 62 14.59 2.86 -1.09
N ALA A 63 14.33 4.04 -1.64
CA ALA A 63 15.01 5.27 -1.27
C ALA A 63 14.74 5.65 0.19
N MET A 64 15.68 6.37 0.79
CA MET A 64 15.60 6.79 2.19
C MET A 64 15.58 8.31 2.36
N THR A 65 15.90 9.05 1.32
CA THR A 65 15.85 10.52 1.36
C THR A 65 14.66 11.04 0.57
N ARG A 66 14.13 12.21 0.95
CA ARG A 66 13.01 12.87 0.27
C ARG A 66 13.24 12.98 -1.23
N ASP A 67 14.40 13.53 -1.65
CA ASP A 67 14.63 13.84 -3.06
C ASP A 67 14.79 12.57 -3.91
N GLU A 68 15.37 11.51 -3.35
CA GLU A 68 15.42 10.21 -3.99
C GLU A 68 14.04 9.57 -4.09
N MET A 69 13.22 9.62 -3.03
CA MET A 69 11.83 9.13 -3.05
C MET A 69 10.98 9.84 -4.10
N ILE A 70 11.15 11.16 -4.26
CA ILE A 70 10.45 11.92 -5.31
C ILE A 70 10.90 11.48 -6.70
N ARG A 71 12.19 11.34 -6.93
CA ARG A 71 12.72 10.87 -8.21
C ARG A 71 12.22 9.47 -8.55
N ASP A 72 12.40 8.51 -7.62
CA ASP A 72 11.95 7.14 -7.79
C ASP A 72 10.43 7.07 -7.99
N GLY A 73 9.67 7.88 -7.23
CA GLY A 73 8.23 7.97 -7.35
C GLY A 73 7.76 8.39 -8.73
N ARG A 74 8.41 9.39 -9.34
CA ARG A 74 8.12 9.81 -10.72
C ARG A 74 8.48 8.73 -11.73
N GLU A 75 9.61 8.04 -11.53
CA GLU A 75 10.04 6.93 -12.39
C GLU A 75 9.06 5.75 -12.31
N LEU A 76 8.61 5.38 -11.10
CA LEU A 76 7.62 4.32 -10.90
C LEU A 76 6.26 4.70 -11.50
N ALA A 77 5.77 5.90 -11.25
CA ALA A 77 4.49 6.36 -11.79
C ALA A 77 4.46 6.42 -13.33
N ALA A 78 5.62 6.64 -13.97
CA ALA A 78 5.74 6.63 -15.42
C ALA A 78 5.70 5.22 -16.06
N LEU A 79 5.68 4.15 -15.26
CA LEU A 79 5.68 2.78 -15.79
C LEU A 79 4.33 2.36 -16.37
N ALA A 80 3.22 2.74 -15.70
CA ALA A 80 1.86 2.48 -16.13
C ALA A 80 0.87 3.37 -15.34
N ASP A 81 -0.31 3.64 -15.92
CA ASP A 81 -1.33 4.56 -15.36
C ASP A 81 -1.91 4.08 -14.02
N ASN A 82 -1.87 2.78 -13.74
CA ASN A 82 -2.38 2.18 -12.52
C ASN A 82 -1.32 1.95 -11.43
N VAL A 83 -0.10 2.47 -11.60
CA VAL A 83 0.91 2.44 -10.55
C VAL A 83 0.56 3.42 -9.44
N VAL A 84 0.65 2.93 -8.21
CA VAL A 84 0.60 3.72 -6.98
C VAL A 84 1.98 3.65 -6.32
N VAL A 85 2.60 4.79 -6.12
CA VAL A 85 3.93 4.87 -5.48
C VAL A 85 3.79 4.54 -4.00
N LYS A 86 4.55 3.56 -3.51
CA LYS A 86 4.48 3.17 -2.10
C LYS A 86 5.71 3.70 -1.36
N LEU A 87 5.47 4.45 -0.28
CA LEU A 87 6.50 5.12 0.51
C LEU A 87 6.32 4.85 2.01
N PRO A 88 7.40 4.75 2.79
CA PRO A 88 7.33 4.56 4.25
C PRO A 88 6.80 5.81 4.97
N THR A 89 6.04 5.61 6.04
CA THR A 89 5.50 6.69 6.88
C THR A 89 6.58 7.22 7.83
N MET A 90 7.47 8.02 7.28
CA MET A 90 8.56 8.74 7.95
C MET A 90 8.60 10.19 7.46
N ILE A 91 9.41 11.05 8.08
CA ILE A 91 9.46 12.48 7.75
C ILE A 91 9.73 12.72 6.26
N GLU A 92 10.73 12.05 5.71
CA GLU A 92 11.10 12.12 4.30
C GLU A 92 9.99 11.61 3.39
N GLY A 93 9.33 10.50 3.78
CA GLY A 93 8.20 9.93 3.04
C GLY A 93 6.98 10.84 3.03
N LEU A 94 6.65 11.49 4.15
CA LEU A 94 5.57 12.48 4.23
C LEU A 94 5.87 13.69 3.32
N ALA A 95 7.10 14.19 3.35
CA ALA A 95 7.51 15.32 2.51
C ALA A 95 7.52 14.95 1.01
N ALA A 96 7.95 13.74 0.66
CA ALA A 96 7.89 13.22 -0.70
C ALA A 96 6.44 13.01 -1.17
N THR A 97 5.58 12.46 -0.32
CA THR A 97 4.15 12.29 -0.60
C THR A 97 3.48 13.62 -0.92
N LYS A 98 3.76 14.67 -0.13
CA LYS A 98 3.21 16.00 -0.38
C LYS A 98 3.56 16.54 -1.77
N GLN A 99 4.79 16.31 -2.22
CA GLN A 99 5.23 16.73 -3.54
C GLN A 99 4.59 15.89 -4.67
N LEU A 100 4.63 14.55 -4.54
CA LEU A 100 4.07 13.65 -5.55
C LEU A 100 2.55 13.81 -5.69
N ALA A 101 1.82 13.96 -4.59
CA ALA A 101 0.39 14.24 -4.61
C ALA A 101 0.05 15.55 -5.31
N ALA A 102 0.85 16.61 -5.13
CA ALA A 102 0.69 17.87 -5.84
C ALA A 102 0.93 17.75 -7.37
N GLU A 103 1.65 16.72 -7.79
CA GLU A 103 1.89 16.36 -9.20
C GLU A 103 0.82 15.40 -9.75
N GLY A 104 -0.18 15.03 -8.95
CA GLY A 104 -1.24 14.08 -9.33
C GLY A 104 -0.81 12.60 -9.26
N ILE A 105 0.34 12.30 -8.69
CA ILE A 105 0.84 10.93 -8.53
C ILE A 105 0.25 10.32 -7.26
N PRO A 106 -0.52 9.20 -7.36
CA PRO A 106 -1.10 8.57 -6.18
C PRO A 106 -0.04 7.88 -5.33
N VAL A 107 -0.14 8.09 -4.00
CA VAL A 107 0.80 7.51 -3.03
C VAL A 107 0.08 6.61 -2.03
N ASN A 108 0.69 5.46 -1.73
CA ASN A 108 0.35 4.56 -0.64
C ASN A 108 1.39 4.69 0.48
N MET A 109 0.99 5.29 1.61
CA MET A 109 1.86 5.42 2.77
C MET A 109 1.85 4.13 3.58
N THR A 110 2.97 3.40 3.55
CA THR A 110 3.17 2.12 4.25
C THR A 110 3.95 2.27 5.54
N LEU A 111 4.11 1.18 6.30
CA LEU A 111 4.72 1.19 7.63
C LEU A 111 4.02 2.20 8.56
N CYS A 112 2.70 2.26 8.47
CA CYS A 112 1.86 3.05 9.35
C CYS A 112 1.51 2.22 10.59
N PHE A 113 1.89 2.69 11.77
CA PHE A 113 1.72 1.98 13.05
C PHE A 113 0.86 2.73 14.05
N THR A 114 0.56 4.01 13.82
CA THR A 114 -0.17 4.83 14.80
C THR A 114 -1.19 5.74 14.14
N VAL A 115 -2.23 6.11 14.89
CA VAL A 115 -3.23 7.09 14.46
C VAL A 115 -2.60 8.42 14.01
N PRO A 116 -1.66 9.04 14.77
CA PRO A 116 -1.01 10.27 14.32
C PRO A 116 -0.27 10.11 12.98
N GLN A 117 0.38 8.96 12.73
CA GLN A 117 1.02 8.67 11.44
C GLN A 117 -0.01 8.62 10.30
N ALA A 118 -1.15 7.97 10.52
CA ALA A 118 -2.23 7.91 9.51
C ALA A 118 -2.79 9.30 9.17
N ILE A 119 -3.06 10.12 10.18
CA ILE A 119 -3.54 11.50 9.97
C ILE A 119 -2.50 12.35 9.23
N MET A 120 -1.21 12.23 9.57
CA MET A 120 -0.15 12.95 8.86
C MET A 120 -0.03 12.49 7.41
N ALA A 121 -0.13 11.18 7.15
CA ALA A 121 -0.14 10.61 5.80
C ALA A 121 -1.30 11.17 4.95
N ALA A 122 -2.52 11.18 5.50
CA ALA A 122 -3.68 11.77 4.86
C ALA A 122 -3.47 13.27 4.56
N ARG A 123 -2.98 14.05 5.54
CA ARG A 123 -2.69 15.48 5.36
C ARG A 123 -1.57 15.75 4.36
N ALA A 124 -0.64 14.82 4.18
CA ALA A 124 0.38 14.89 3.13
C ALA A 124 -0.19 14.68 1.71
N GLY A 125 -1.39 14.13 1.58
CA GLY A 125 -2.04 13.88 0.29
C GLY A 125 -2.00 12.41 -0.14
N ALA A 126 -1.77 11.48 0.79
CA ALA A 126 -1.79 10.05 0.48
C ALA A 126 -3.17 9.61 -0.01
N ARG A 127 -3.21 8.90 -1.14
CA ARG A 127 -4.43 8.26 -1.65
C ARG A 127 -4.78 6.99 -0.88
N TYR A 128 -3.74 6.26 -0.44
CA TYR A 128 -3.85 5.05 0.36
C TYR A 128 -2.98 5.15 1.60
N ILE A 129 -3.45 4.57 2.69
CA ILE A 129 -2.69 4.40 3.93
C ILE A 129 -2.76 2.93 4.32
N SER A 130 -1.60 2.34 4.58
CA SER A 130 -1.48 0.91 4.92
C SER A 130 -1.07 0.72 6.39
N PRO A 131 -2.02 0.78 7.35
CA PRO A 131 -1.75 0.38 8.73
C PRO A 131 -1.44 -1.11 8.78
N PHE A 132 -0.42 -1.46 9.58
CA PHE A 132 0.04 -2.83 9.73
C PHE A 132 -0.68 -3.52 10.89
N VAL A 133 -1.33 -4.66 10.63
CA VAL A 133 -2.00 -5.47 11.65
C VAL A 133 -1.04 -6.53 12.21
N GLY A 134 -0.58 -7.46 11.40
CA GLY A 134 0.20 -8.60 11.87
C GLY A 134 1.57 -8.27 12.46
N ARG A 135 2.12 -7.07 12.20
CA ARG A 135 3.37 -6.63 12.85
C ARG A 135 3.19 -6.30 14.33
N PHE A 136 2.02 -5.87 14.74
CA PHE A 136 1.68 -5.72 16.15
C PHE A 136 1.56 -7.08 16.83
N ASP A 137 0.94 -8.06 16.18
CA ASP A 137 0.82 -9.41 16.71
C ASP A 137 2.20 -10.06 16.92
N ASP A 138 3.20 -9.74 16.06
CA ASP A 138 4.58 -10.24 16.21
C ASP A 138 5.23 -9.80 17.54
N ILE A 139 4.78 -8.69 18.12
CA ILE A 139 5.28 -8.15 19.39
C ILE A 139 4.26 -8.29 20.53
N SER A 140 3.25 -9.14 20.36
CA SER A 140 2.18 -9.41 21.32
C SER A 140 1.30 -8.18 21.64
N GLU A 141 1.17 -7.25 20.70
CA GLU A 141 0.25 -6.13 20.75
C GLU A 141 -0.99 -6.39 19.87
N ASN A 142 -2.07 -5.66 20.10
CA ASN A 142 -3.32 -5.87 19.37
C ASN A 142 -3.37 -5.00 18.07
N GLY A 143 -2.97 -5.58 16.94
CA GLY A 143 -2.98 -4.90 15.65
C GLY A 143 -4.38 -4.56 15.14
N LEU A 144 -5.39 -5.34 15.47
CA LEU A 144 -6.78 -5.05 15.08
C LEU A 144 -7.33 -3.83 15.82
N ALA A 145 -7.06 -3.67 17.10
CA ALA A 145 -7.47 -2.47 17.84
C ALA A 145 -6.80 -1.21 17.25
N GLN A 146 -5.52 -1.31 16.86
CA GLN A 146 -4.83 -0.20 16.21
C GLN A 146 -5.44 0.14 14.84
N LEU A 147 -5.85 -0.87 14.05
CA LEU A 147 -6.55 -0.66 12.78
C LEU A 147 -7.90 0.04 13.01
N GLU A 148 -8.68 -0.39 14.00
CA GLU A 148 -9.96 0.21 14.35
C GLU A 148 -9.82 1.70 14.67
N ASP A 149 -8.85 2.05 15.52
CA ASP A 149 -8.54 3.43 15.88
C ASP A 149 -8.13 4.28 14.66
N VAL A 150 -7.33 3.71 13.74
CA VAL A 150 -6.91 4.39 12.51
C VAL A 150 -8.12 4.64 11.60
N VAL A 151 -8.96 3.64 11.36
CA VAL A 151 -10.15 3.77 10.52
C VAL A 151 -11.10 4.82 11.09
N ALA A 152 -11.39 4.76 12.40
CA ALA A 152 -12.25 5.72 13.06
C ALA A 152 -11.69 7.15 12.97
N ALA A 153 -10.39 7.32 13.23
CA ALA A 153 -9.76 8.63 13.21
C ALA A 153 -9.71 9.24 11.80
N VAL A 154 -9.36 8.47 10.77
CA VAL A 154 -9.31 8.97 9.40
C VAL A 154 -10.71 9.36 8.92
N ASN A 155 -11.72 8.56 9.21
CA ASN A 155 -13.11 8.84 8.81
C ASN A 155 -13.73 10.06 9.51
N ASN A 156 -13.14 10.55 10.60
CA ASN A 156 -13.63 11.75 11.30
C ASN A 156 -13.26 13.08 10.62
N TYR A 157 -12.40 13.07 9.61
CA TYR A 157 -11.89 14.29 9.00
C TYR A 157 -12.08 14.31 7.49
N ASP A 158 -12.39 15.49 6.95
CA ASP A 158 -12.26 15.78 5.52
C ASP A 158 -10.83 16.25 5.22
N PHE A 159 -10.16 15.57 4.31
CA PHE A 159 -8.80 15.89 3.86
C PHE A 159 -8.80 16.67 2.53
N GLY A 160 -9.97 16.89 1.91
CA GLY A 160 -10.12 17.54 0.61
C GLY A 160 -9.75 16.63 -0.58
N HIS A 161 -9.55 15.35 -0.33
CA HIS A 161 -9.32 14.29 -1.33
C HIS A 161 -9.70 12.93 -0.73
N ASP A 162 -9.89 11.94 -1.59
CA ASP A 162 -10.19 10.59 -1.15
C ASP A 162 -8.99 9.92 -0.50
N VAL A 163 -9.21 9.30 0.66
CA VAL A 163 -8.24 8.48 1.38
C VAL A 163 -8.85 7.11 1.62
N GLU A 164 -8.16 6.04 1.20
CA GLU A 164 -8.59 4.67 1.45
C GLU A 164 -7.61 3.95 2.39
N ILE A 165 -8.15 3.23 3.37
CA ILE A 165 -7.36 2.45 4.34
C ILE A 165 -7.18 1.03 3.82
N ILE A 166 -5.92 0.61 3.69
CA ILE A 166 -5.52 -0.75 3.33
C ILE A 166 -5.09 -1.49 4.60
N ALA A 167 -5.90 -2.40 5.12
CA ALA A 167 -5.45 -3.31 6.16
C ALA A 167 -4.30 -4.17 5.63
N ALA A 168 -3.08 -3.93 6.12
CA ALA A 168 -1.85 -4.53 5.63
C ALA A 168 -1.22 -5.49 6.66
N SER A 169 -0.28 -6.33 6.20
CA SER A 169 0.33 -7.37 7.03
C SER A 169 -0.73 -8.32 7.60
N VAL A 170 -1.72 -8.64 6.80
CA VAL A 170 -2.79 -9.61 7.14
C VAL A 170 -2.20 -11.01 7.23
N ARG A 171 -2.60 -11.79 8.24
CA ARG A 171 -2.06 -13.14 8.49
C ARG A 171 -3.11 -14.21 8.71
N SER A 172 -4.39 -13.84 8.76
CA SER A 172 -5.47 -14.77 8.98
C SER A 172 -6.78 -14.28 8.37
N ALA A 173 -7.71 -15.20 8.12
CA ALA A 173 -9.06 -14.85 7.69
C ALA A 173 -9.79 -13.99 8.74
N ASN A 174 -9.44 -14.13 10.02
CA ASN A 174 -10.00 -13.29 11.09
C ASN A 174 -9.57 -11.82 10.93
N HIS A 175 -8.31 -11.54 10.53
CA HIS A 175 -7.87 -10.17 10.26
C HIS A 175 -8.71 -9.54 9.15
N VAL A 176 -9.01 -10.29 8.09
CA VAL A 176 -9.85 -9.83 6.98
C VAL A 176 -11.28 -9.53 7.45
N ALA A 177 -11.87 -10.46 8.21
CA ALA A 177 -13.22 -10.31 8.71
C ALA A 177 -13.35 -9.10 9.64
N GLN A 178 -12.43 -8.93 10.58
CA GLN A 178 -12.42 -7.78 11.49
C GLN A 178 -12.16 -6.47 10.76
N ALA A 179 -11.21 -6.42 9.83
CA ALA A 179 -10.97 -5.24 9.00
C ALA A 179 -12.23 -4.81 8.23
N ALA A 180 -13.00 -5.79 7.70
CA ALA A 180 -14.27 -5.50 7.03
C ALA A 180 -15.31 -4.92 7.99
N LEU A 181 -15.45 -5.48 9.20
CA LEU A 181 -16.39 -5.01 10.23
C LEU A 181 -16.06 -3.60 10.74
N MET A 182 -14.77 -3.26 10.82
CA MET A 182 -14.28 -1.94 11.21
C MET A 182 -14.45 -0.89 10.11
N GLY A 183 -14.75 -1.29 8.87
CA GLY A 183 -14.92 -0.37 7.75
C GLY A 183 -13.61 0.00 7.03
N ALA A 184 -12.58 -0.82 7.12
CA ALA A 184 -11.42 -0.66 6.25
C ALA A 184 -11.83 -0.83 4.77
N ASP A 185 -11.33 0.03 3.89
CA ASP A 185 -11.73 0.06 2.47
C ASP A 185 -11.21 -1.14 1.72
N ILE A 186 -10.01 -1.58 2.08
CA ILE A 186 -9.22 -2.62 1.39
C ILE A 186 -8.58 -3.53 2.43
N ALA A 187 -8.51 -4.82 2.13
CA ALA A 187 -7.57 -5.74 2.77
C ALA A 187 -6.59 -6.27 1.72
N THR A 188 -5.28 -6.13 1.97
CA THR A 188 -4.27 -6.77 1.13
C THR A 188 -3.81 -8.06 1.79
N VAL A 189 -4.05 -9.17 1.11
CA VAL A 189 -3.87 -10.53 1.65
C VAL A 189 -2.76 -11.27 0.90
N PRO A 190 -1.96 -12.09 1.57
CA PRO A 190 -1.03 -12.99 0.88
C PRO A 190 -1.81 -14.05 0.09
N PHE A 191 -1.18 -14.62 -0.92
CA PHE A 191 -1.74 -15.73 -1.71
C PHE A 191 -1.81 -17.03 -0.91
#